data_5db85b4232c480670af5fdca89ff446e
#
_entry.id   5db85b4232c480670af5fdca89ff446e
#
_cell.length_a   1.000
_cell.length_b   1.000
_cell.length_c   1.000
_cell.angle_alpha   90.00
_cell.angle_beta   90.00
_cell.angle_gamma   90.00
#
_symmetry.space_group_name_H-M   'P 1'
#
loop_
_entity.id
_entity.type
_entity.pdbx_description
1 polymer ?
#
loop_
_entity_poly.entity_id
_entity_poly.type
_entity_poly.pdbx_seq_one_letter_code
_entity_poly.pdbx_strand_id
1 'polypeptide(L)'
;MRSLHRRIAMALGVALLLAPVREALAQSATVSLGTQKQYIRGFGGMVHIPWAGDLSAAERTLAFGNATGQLGFTVLRIAVPDSNTSDTSYVATAKVAVANGGIVYATPWNDSGSMNSSDFATYASHLSAFVSTMKGQGVDLFAIGTQNEPDYGSQGGWRVWTAAQCHDFMLNYGDKVGTKLITCESFNYTKSYYDPILNDSAAVANMGVLGTHLYGTSVSGYAYPLFDSKGAGKERWMTEHYTDSNTDANSWPNALGVATELHNAMVAAQFNAYTWWYIKRSYGPINNGAVTKRGWCMAHWSKFVRPGFYRVDATASPASGVSLSAYKSDTDVVIIAVNTSSSAQSLNVSVSGGSISSYSKYTTSSSKSLASDGTVTASNGSLTVPLDASSVTTLVGSGSGIPIGGATGAGGSTGAGGSTSAGGSTRVGGSTVTGGSTRIGGSTSAGGSTSAGGSSGIGGSTSAGGSTVTGGSTGAGGSTRTGGSTATGGSTVSQNTGGPGAGGVVSGGAAAGGEAAGGQTSTGEGGTAGAGVGGSAEATGGTPVGGSPNEDAGCSCRIGGAANMGLMPPGLTLVGLLGLLIRRRRSR
;
A
#
# COMPACT_ATOMS: atom_id res chain seq x y z
N MET A 1 15.25 33.17 -70.72
CA MET A 1 15.58 32.31 -69.57
C MET A 1 15.39 32.96 -68.22
N ARG A 2 15.53 34.24 -68.02
CA ARG A 2 15.34 34.90 -66.65
C ARG A 2 13.89 35.00 -66.16
N SER A 3 12.88 34.88 -67.00
CA SER A 3 11.45 34.98 -66.64
C SER A 3 10.89 33.65 -66.10
N LEU A 4 11.42 32.53 -66.49
CA LEU A 4 10.95 31.21 -66.08
C LEU A 4 11.38 30.83 -64.64
N HIS A 5 12.57 31.27 -64.23
CA HIS A 5 13.09 31.00 -62.87
C HIS A 5 12.35 31.79 -61.77
N ARG A 6 11.79 32.97 -62.06
CA ARG A 6 11.00 33.75 -61.10
C ARG A 6 9.62 33.14 -60.83
N ARG A 7 9.02 32.46 -61.80
CA ARG A 7 7.70 31.82 -61.64
C ARG A 7 7.80 30.49 -60.87
N ILE A 8 8.90 29.78 -60.98
CA ILE A 8 9.14 28.52 -60.24
C ILE A 8 9.45 28.81 -58.74
N ALA A 9 10.22 29.88 -58.47
CA ALA A 9 10.50 30.28 -57.08
C ALA A 9 9.26 30.76 -56.32
N MET A 10 8.29 31.40 -57.01
CA MET A 10 7.07 31.87 -56.41
C MET A 10 6.03 30.76 -56.19
N ALA A 11 6.05 29.69 -57.02
CA ALA A 11 5.19 28.52 -56.84
C ALA A 11 5.67 27.61 -55.71
N LEU A 12 7.00 27.49 -55.44
CA LEU A 12 7.52 26.77 -54.29
C LEU A 12 7.29 27.50 -52.95
N GLY A 13 7.28 28.84 -52.96
CA GLY A 13 7.06 29.62 -51.73
C GLY A 13 5.60 29.59 -51.23
N VAL A 14 4.62 29.39 -52.13
CA VAL A 14 3.20 29.29 -51.77
C VAL A 14 2.80 27.87 -51.34
N ALA A 15 3.52 26.83 -51.84
CA ALA A 15 3.24 25.45 -51.45
C ALA A 15 3.72 25.10 -50.02
N LEU A 16 4.68 25.87 -49.46
CA LEU A 16 5.14 25.66 -48.07
C LEU A 16 4.23 26.27 -47.00
N LEU A 17 3.26 27.13 -47.37
CA LEU A 17 2.36 27.82 -46.44
C LEU A 17 0.99 27.12 -46.27
N LEU A 18 0.77 26.01 -46.98
CA LEU A 18 -0.47 25.22 -46.89
C LEU A 18 -0.21 23.80 -46.39
N ALA A 19 0.79 23.61 -45.55
CA ALA A 19 0.83 22.39 -44.74
C ALA A 19 -0.40 22.41 -43.86
N PRO A 20 -1.34 21.45 -43.94
CA PRO A 20 -2.46 21.39 -43.02
C PRO A 20 -1.86 21.33 -41.62
N VAL A 21 -2.16 22.35 -40.83
CA VAL A 21 -2.05 22.23 -39.37
C VAL A 21 -2.96 21.05 -39.04
N ARG A 22 -2.39 19.84 -38.92
CA ARG A 22 -3.12 18.75 -38.28
C ARG A 22 -3.39 19.26 -36.88
N GLU A 23 -4.61 19.69 -36.65
CA GLU A 23 -5.11 19.79 -35.28
C GLU A 23 -4.86 18.41 -34.69
N ALA A 24 -3.89 18.33 -33.79
CA ALA A 24 -3.70 17.14 -33.00
C ALA A 24 -5.03 16.95 -32.27
N LEU A 25 -5.81 15.93 -32.66
CA LEU A 25 -7.03 15.58 -31.98
C LEU A 25 -6.69 15.53 -30.50
N ALA A 26 -7.31 16.42 -29.74
CA ALA A 26 -7.03 16.55 -28.31
C ALA A 26 -7.28 15.19 -27.67
N GLN A 27 -6.23 14.60 -27.10
CA GLN A 27 -6.29 13.31 -26.44
C GLN A 27 -7.23 13.45 -25.25
N SER A 28 -8.18 12.53 -25.11
CA SER A 28 -9.22 12.62 -24.08
C SER A 28 -9.16 11.44 -23.11
N ALA A 29 -9.41 11.74 -21.84
CA ALA A 29 -9.57 10.77 -20.78
C ALA A 29 -10.83 11.06 -19.98
N THR A 30 -11.43 10.03 -19.42
CA THR A 30 -12.53 10.12 -18.46
C THR A 30 -12.07 9.60 -17.11
N VAL A 31 -12.60 10.21 -16.04
CA VAL A 31 -12.45 9.75 -14.65
C VAL A 31 -13.84 9.71 -14.02
N SER A 32 -14.27 8.55 -13.54
CA SER A 32 -15.57 8.37 -12.91
C SER A 32 -15.41 8.12 -11.42
N LEU A 33 -15.63 9.15 -10.59
CA LEU A 33 -15.49 9.06 -9.13
C LEU A 33 -16.55 8.15 -8.49
N GLY A 34 -17.68 7.91 -9.16
CA GLY A 34 -18.72 6.99 -8.69
C GLY A 34 -18.39 5.52 -8.88
N THR A 35 -17.44 5.18 -9.74
CA THR A 35 -17.06 3.79 -10.04
C THR A 35 -15.78 3.41 -9.31
N GLN A 36 -15.93 2.93 -8.08
CA GLN A 36 -14.81 2.49 -7.26
C GLN A 36 -14.21 1.17 -7.74
N LYS A 37 -12.90 1.07 -7.61
CA LYS A 37 -12.10 -0.14 -7.77
C LYS A 37 -11.49 -0.52 -6.40
N GLN A 38 -10.28 -1.05 -6.36
CA GLN A 38 -9.66 -1.51 -5.12
C GLN A 38 -9.36 -0.36 -4.14
N TYR A 39 -9.43 -0.71 -2.86
CA TYR A 39 -8.91 0.09 -1.74
C TYR A 39 -7.39 0.18 -1.82
N ILE A 40 -6.82 1.33 -1.51
CA ILE A 40 -5.36 1.51 -1.48
C ILE A 40 -4.86 1.39 -0.04
N ARG A 41 -4.02 0.38 0.18
CA ARG A 41 -3.36 0.14 1.46
C ARG A 41 -2.12 1.01 1.63
N GLY A 42 -1.37 1.22 0.57
CA GLY A 42 -0.21 2.11 0.58
C GLY A 42 0.93 1.68 -0.33
N PHE A 43 2.00 2.45 -0.25
CA PHE A 43 3.21 2.30 -1.06
C PHE A 43 4.43 2.42 -0.17
N GLY A 44 5.48 1.65 -0.46
CA GLY A 44 6.69 1.71 0.35
C GLY A 44 7.79 0.79 -0.13
N GLY A 45 8.57 0.27 0.81
CA GLY A 45 9.69 -0.59 0.48
C GLY A 45 10.18 -1.43 1.66
N MET A 46 11.22 -2.20 1.37
CA MET A 46 11.86 -3.14 2.28
C MET A 46 13.07 -2.51 2.97
N VAL A 47 13.23 -2.84 4.25
CA VAL A 47 14.49 -2.76 4.99
C VAL A 47 14.89 -4.18 5.39
N HIS A 48 16.01 -4.66 4.88
CA HIS A 48 16.58 -5.96 5.23
C HIS A 48 17.94 -5.73 5.88
N ILE A 49 17.95 -5.65 7.22
CA ILE A 49 19.13 -5.23 7.97
C ILE A 49 20.36 -6.13 7.72
N PRO A 50 20.24 -7.47 7.72
CA PRO A 50 21.38 -8.34 7.46
C PRO A 50 22.07 -8.09 6.10
N TRP A 51 21.31 -7.67 5.07
CA TRP A 51 21.85 -7.53 3.71
C TRP A 51 22.15 -6.09 3.29
N ALA A 52 21.45 -5.10 3.87
CA ALA A 52 21.55 -3.70 3.43
C ALA A 52 21.74 -2.70 4.57
N GLY A 53 21.77 -3.17 5.82
CA GLY A 53 21.75 -2.31 7.00
C GLY A 53 20.40 -1.59 7.18
N ASP A 54 20.27 -0.90 8.31
CA ASP A 54 19.07 -0.10 8.60
C ASP A 54 19.17 1.30 7.96
N LEU A 55 18.03 1.97 7.90
CA LEU A 55 17.96 3.38 7.54
C LEU A 55 18.53 4.23 8.69
N SER A 56 19.32 5.24 8.39
CA SER A 56 19.66 6.29 9.35
C SER A 56 18.42 7.11 9.74
N ALA A 57 18.49 7.88 10.81
CA ALA A 57 17.38 8.75 11.24
C ALA A 57 16.94 9.72 10.13
N ALA A 58 17.89 10.26 9.36
CA ALA A 58 17.60 11.14 8.23
C ALA A 58 16.89 10.39 7.09
N GLU A 59 17.37 9.18 6.74
CA GLU A 59 16.76 8.35 5.70
C GLU A 59 15.35 7.87 6.09
N ARG A 60 15.10 7.56 7.37
CA ARG A 60 13.75 7.27 7.89
C ARG A 60 12.82 8.45 7.69
N THR A 61 13.29 9.66 7.97
CA THR A 61 12.52 10.90 7.72
C THR A 61 12.25 11.10 6.25
N LEU A 62 13.23 10.88 5.37
CA LEU A 62 13.03 10.94 3.91
C LEU A 62 12.03 9.91 3.42
N ALA A 63 12.07 8.69 3.94
CA ALA A 63 11.21 7.60 3.50
C ALA A 63 9.75 7.79 3.94
N PHE A 64 9.52 8.00 5.23
CA PHE A 64 8.18 7.94 5.83
C PHE A 64 7.52 9.29 6.07
N GLY A 65 8.29 10.37 6.19
CA GLY A 65 7.74 11.70 6.30
C GLY A 65 6.99 12.14 5.04
N ASN A 66 6.00 13.05 5.18
CA ASN A 66 5.18 13.55 4.06
C ASN A 66 5.39 15.04 3.76
N ALA A 67 6.41 15.70 4.35
CA ALA A 67 6.77 17.08 4.03
C ALA A 67 7.46 17.18 2.65
N THR A 68 7.66 18.41 2.18
CA THR A 68 8.44 18.67 0.95
C THR A 68 9.81 17.98 1.05
N GLY A 69 10.25 17.33 -0.01
CA GLY A 69 11.53 16.60 -0.03
C GLY A 69 11.46 15.17 0.49
N GLN A 70 10.32 14.69 0.98
CA GLN A 70 10.12 13.37 1.55
C GLN A 70 9.23 12.50 0.67
N LEU A 71 9.32 11.16 0.83
CA LEU A 71 8.63 10.20 -0.04
C LEU A 71 7.20 9.86 0.40
N GLY A 72 6.87 10.02 1.68
CA GLY A 72 5.54 9.72 2.19
C GLY A 72 5.18 8.23 2.17
N PHE A 73 6.14 7.33 2.29
CA PHE A 73 5.88 5.89 2.34
C PHE A 73 4.96 5.52 3.51
N THR A 74 4.04 4.60 3.25
CA THR A 74 3.06 4.12 4.22
C THR A 74 3.09 2.61 4.39
N VAL A 75 4.04 1.93 3.74
CA VAL A 75 4.27 0.48 3.89
C VAL A 75 5.75 0.26 4.15
N LEU A 76 6.05 -0.48 5.22
CA LEU A 76 7.37 -0.98 5.53
C LEU A 76 7.33 -2.50 5.55
N ARG A 77 8.17 -3.14 4.74
CA ARG A 77 8.49 -4.57 4.83
C ARG A 77 9.78 -4.77 5.61
N ILE A 78 9.81 -5.75 6.50
CA ILE A 78 11.00 -6.16 7.27
C ILE A 78 11.18 -7.67 7.17
N ALA A 79 12.39 -8.17 7.49
CA ALA A 79 12.61 -9.60 7.56
C ALA A 79 12.21 -10.17 8.93
N VAL A 80 11.71 -11.42 8.94
CA VAL A 80 11.62 -12.24 10.15
C VAL A 80 12.99 -12.89 10.35
N PRO A 81 13.66 -12.73 11.51
CA PRO A 81 14.92 -13.39 11.77
C PRO A 81 14.77 -14.91 11.83
N ASP A 82 15.72 -15.66 11.27
CA ASP A 82 15.66 -17.12 11.19
C ASP A 82 15.75 -17.83 12.55
N SER A 83 16.55 -17.31 13.47
CA SER A 83 16.86 -18.00 14.74
C SER A 83 16.57 -17.16 15.99
N ASN A 84 16.61 -15.83 15.89
CA ASN A 84 16.44 -14.93 17.03
C ASN A 84 15.12 -14.14 16.95
N THR A 85 14.02 -14.72 17.41
CA THR A 85 12.72 -14.05 17.47
C THR A 85 12.68 -12.83 18.40
N SER A 86 13.69 -12.67 19.27
CA SER A 86 13.84 -11.51 20.17
C SER A 86 14.61 -10.35 19.53
N ASP A 87 14.93 -10.42 18.24
CA ASP A 87 15.62 -9.35 17.53
C ASP A 87 14.73 -8.08 17.43
N THR A 88 15.27 -6.97 17.90
CA THR A 88 14.61 -5.66 17.91
C THR A 88 15.25 -4.65 16.96
N SER A 89 16.15 -5.10 16.10
CA SER A 89 16.92 -4.23 15.19
C SER A 89 16.05 -3.37 14.28
N TYR A 90 14.90 -3.89 13.84
CA TYR A 90 13.93 -3.20 12.99
C TYR A 90 13.05 -2.17 13.70
N VAL A 91 13.00 -2.19 15.06
CA VAL A 91 12.03 -1.42 15.85
C VAL A 91 12.14 0.08 15.60
N ALA A 92 13.36 0.60 15.48
CA ALA A 92 13.58 2.04 15.30
C ALA A 92 12.95 2.54 13.98
N THR A 93 13.16 1.82 12.88
CA THR A 93 12.58 2.17 11.57
C THR A 93 11.08 1.90 11.54
N ALA A 94 10.62 0.78 12.12
CA ALA A 94 9.21 0.43 12.20
C ALA A 94 8.38 1.48 12.97
N LYS A 95 8.89 1.98 14.11
CA LYS A 95 8.22 3.06 14.87
C LYS A 95 8.07 4.34 14.08
N VAL A 96 9.07 4.73 13.29
CA VAL A 96 8.97 5.92 12.44
C VAL A 96 7.92 5.71 11.34
N ALA A 97 7.88 4.53 10.71
CA ALA A 97 6.85 4.21 9.72
C ALA A 97 5.44 4.32 10.32
N VAL A 98 5.20 3.69 11.49
CA VAL A 98 3.91 3.72 12.20
C VAL A 98 3.53 5.15 12.63
N ALA A 99 4.47 5.91 13.18
CA ALA A 99 4.23 7.29 13.61
C ALA A 99 3.81 8.23 12.46
N ASN A 100 4.17 7.89 11.22
CA ASN A 100 3.77 8.61 10.00
C ASN A 100 2.53 7.99 9.31
N GLY A 101 1.77 7.14 10.02
CA GLY A 101 0.54 6.53 9.51
C GLY A 101 0.75 5.34 8.59
N GLY A 102 1.95 4.76 8.59
CA GLY A 102 2.27 3.56 7.84
C GLY A 102 1.93 2.27 8.57
N ILE A 103 1.93 1.18 7.82
CA ILE A 103 1.86 -0.19 8.33
C ILE A 103 3.22 -0.87 8.19
N VAL A 104 3.45 -1.86 9.06
CA VAL A 104 4.64 -2.71 9.02
C VAL A 104 4.19 -4.15 8.81
N TYR A 105 4.80 -4.86 7.87
CA TYR A 105 4.66 -6.29 7.74
C TYR A 105 6.03 -6.98 7.64
N ALA A 106 6.09 -8.25 7.98
CA ALA A 106 7.33 -9.00 8.02
C ALA A 106 7.26 -10.24 7.12
N THR A 107 8.39 -10.65 6.57
CA THR A 107 8.49 -11.86 5.74
C THR A 107 9.70 -12.69 6.17
N PRO A 108 9.55 -14.02 6.35
CA PRO A 108 10.67 -14.94 6.58
C PRO A 108 11.30 -15.40 5.27
N TRP A 109 12.64 -15.50 5.25
CA TRP A 109 13.40 -16.15 4.18
C TRP A 109 13.73 -17.60 4.54
N ASN A 110 14.04 -17.84 5.81
CA ASN A 110 14.49 -19.15 6.30
C ASN A 110 15.71 -19.65 5.52
N ASP A 111 16.68 -18.75 5.32
CA ASP A 111 17.91 -19.01 4.54
C ASP A 111 18.92 -19.87 5.32
N SER A 112 18.95 -19.76 6.65
CA SER A 112 19.78 -20.62 7.50
C SER A 112 19.35 -22.09 7.50
N GLY A 113 18.14 -22.40 7.04
CA GLY A 113 17.55 -23.73 7.12
C GLY A 113 17.27 -24.23 8.54
N SER A 114 17.35 -23.33 9.53
CA SER A 114 17.09 -23.66 10.94
C SER A 114 15.64 -24.02 11.21
N MET A 115 14.72 -23.58 10.35
CA MET A 115 13.31 -23.93 10.39
C MET A 115 12.97 -24.93 9.29
N ASN A 116 12.44 -26.07 9.67
CA ASN A 116 12.09 -27.13 8.72
C ASN A 116 10.64 -26.99 8.26
N SER A 117 10.41 -26.95 6.96
CA SER A 117 9.06 -26.92 6.38
C SER A 117 8.24 -28.21 6.64
N SER A 118 8.82 -29.26 7.20
CA SER A 118 8.09 -30.43 7.68
C SER A 118 7.54 -30.27 9.11
N ASP A 119 7.95 -29.23 9.84
CA ASP A 119 7.46 -28.92 11.19
C ASP A 119 6.79 -27.53 11.19
N PHE A 120 5.62 -27.47 10.60
CA PHE A 120 4.84 -26.24 10.51
C PHE A 120 4.33 -25.74 11.88
N ALA A 121 4.19 -26.59 12.88
CA ALA A 121 3.81 -26.16 14.23
C ALA A 121 4.92 -25.32 14.87
N THR A 122 6.16 -25.81 14.82
CA THR A 122 7.33 -25.05 15.28
C THR A 122 7.52 -23.78 14.45
N TYR A 123 7.34 -23.85 13.14
CA TYR A 123 7.42 -22.69 12.27
C TYR A 123 6.39 -21.61 12.62
N ALA A 124 5.12 -21.99 12.81
CA ALA A 124 4.06 -21.06 13.21
C ALA A 124 4.35 -20.43 14.58
N SER A 125 4.90 -21.22 15.53
CA SER A 125 5.32 -20.73 16.85
C SER A 125 6.45 -19.70 16.73
N HIS A 126 7.42 -19.91 15.83
CA HIS A 126 8.50 -18.96 15.55
C HIS A 126 7.94 -17.63 15.01
N LEU A 127 7.06 -17.68 14.02
CA LEU A 127 6.42 -16.47 13.47
C LEU A 127 5.61 -15.72 14.55
N SER A 128 4.84 -16.46 15.38
CA SER A 128 4.06 -15.90 16.48
C SER A 128 4.93 -15.26 17.55
N ALA A 129 6.08 -15.85 17.86
CA ALA A 129 7.04 -15.27 18.80
C ALA A 129 7.60 -13.94 18.31
N PHE A 130 7.94 -13.84 17.01
CA PHE A 130 8.41 -12.58 16.44
C PHE A 130 7.30 -11.51 16.42
N VAL A 131 6.05 -11.88 16.08
CA VAL A 131 4.90 -10.98 16.18
C VAL A 131 4.76 -10.42 17.61
N SER A 132 4.90 -11.31 18.61
CA SER A 132 4.82 -10.93 20.04
C SER A 132 5.96 -10.01 20.45
N THR A 133 7.18 -10.27 19.99
CA THR A 133 8.35 -9.41 20.25
C THR A 133 8.12 -8.00 19.68
N MET A 134 7.73 -7.88 18.43
CA MET A 134 7.49 -6.58 17.80
C MET A 134 6.37 -5.82 18.51
N LYS A 135 5.29 -6.52 18.88
CA LYS A 135 4.19 -5.94 19.67
C LYS A 135 4.66 -5.47 21.05
N GLY A 136 5.48 -6.26 21.74
CA GLY A 136 6.08 -5.88 23.03
C GLY A 136 6.97 -4.64 22.92
N GLN A 137 7.51 -4.36 21.76
CA GLN A 137 8.27 -3.14 21.44
C GLN A 137 7.36 -1.97 20.98
N GLY A 138 6.04 -2.14 20.96
CA GLY A 138 5.09 -1.12 20.51
C GLY A 138 4.96 -1.01 18.98
N VAL A 139 5.25 -2.08 18.26
CA VAL A 139 5.05 -2.20 16.82
C VAL A 139 4.09 -3.34 16.54
N ASP A 140 2.84 -3.03 16.27
CA ASP A 140 1.87 -4.03 15.83
C ASP A 140 2.13 -4.35 14.34
N LEU A 141 2.59 -5.56 14.05
CA LEU A 141 2.71 -6.03 12.67
C LEU A 141 1.31 -6.16 12.06
N PHE A 142 1.08 -5.46 10.97
CA PHE A 142 -0.19 -5.52 10.23
C PHE A 142 -0.44 -6.91 9.63
N ALA A 143 0.62 -7.55 9.17
CA ALA A 143 0.61 -8.89 8.59
C ALA A 143 2.00 -9.52 8.66
N ILE A 144 2.07 -10.84 8.43
CA ILE A 144 3.32 -11.57 8.28
C ILE A 144 3.23 -12.54 7.09
N GLY A 145 4.28 -12.59 6.27
CA GLY A 145 4.41 -13.54 5.18
C GLY A 145 4.63 -14.96 5.68
N THR A 146 4.19 -15.94 4.91
CA THR A 146 4.41 -17.35 5.25
C THR A 146 5.77 -17.84 4.76
N GLN A 147 6.23 -17.42 3.58
CA GLN A 147 7.56 -17.72 3.03
C GLN A 147 7.87 -16.80 1.86
N ASN A 148 9.09 -16.25 1.83
CA ASN A 148 9.61 -15.51 0.67
C ASN A 148 9.94 -16.48 -0.46
N GLU A 149 9.47 -16.17 -1.66
CA GLU A 149 9.82 -16.80 -2.94
C GLU A 149 10.04 -18.33 -2.86
N PRO A 150 9.04 -19.10 -2.44
CA PRO A 150 9.18 -20.54 -2.28
C PRO A 150 9.48 -21.25 -3.59
N ASP A 151 9.12 -20.67 -4.71
CA ASP A 151 9.36 -21.14 -6.09
C ASP A 151 10.74 -20.76 -6.63
N TYR A 152 11.48 -19.88 -5.95
CA TYR A 152 12.84 -19.45 -6.31
C TYR A 152 13.89 -19.80 -5.24
N GLY A 153 13.51 -20.40 -4.13
CA GLY A 153 14.37 -20.63 -2.98
C GLY A 153 15.64 -21.40 -3.28
N SER A 154 15.61 -22.35 -4.20
CA SER A 154 16.80 -23.12 -4.61
C SER A 154 17.88 -22.26 -5.30
N GLN A 155 17.48 -21.19 -6.00
CA GLN A 155 18.37 -20.22 -6.63
C GLN A 155 18.75 -19.10 -5.67
N GLY A 156 17.83 -18.72 -4.77
CA GLY A 156 18.00 -17.64 -3.80
C GLY A 156 18.75 -18.05 -2.54
N GLY A 157 18.84 -19.35 -2.25
CA GLY A 157 19.53 -19.89 -1.08
C GLY A 157 18.65 -20.02 0.16
N TRP A 158 17.32 -19.85 0.04
CA TRP A 158 16.36 -20.02 1.14
C TRP A 158 15.43 -21.21 0.92
N ARG A 159 14.53 -21.45 1.86
CA ARG A 159 13.68 -22.65 1.89
C ARG A 159 12.67 -22.66 0.75
N VAL A 160 12.67 -23.75 -0.02
CA VAL A 160 11.67 -24.07 -1.03
C VAL A 160 10.42 -24.67 -0.37
N TRP A 161 9.24 -24.20 -0.75
CA TRP A 161 7.97 -24.81 -0.45
C TRP A 161 7.23 -25.13 -1.74
N THR A 162 6.47 -26.20 -1.74
CA THR A 162 5.51 -26.51 -2.82
C THR A 162 4.21 -25.73 -2.62
N ALA A 163 3.39 -25.62 -3.66
CA ALA A 163 2.07 -25.04 -3.55
C ALA A 163 1.18 -25.76 -2.52
N ALA A 164 1.33 -27.10 -2.41
CA ALA A 164 0.61 -27.88 -1.40
C ALA A 164 1.06 -27.52 0.03
N GLN A 165 2.36 -27.28 0.25
CA GLN A 165 2.88 -26.86 1.55
C GLN A 165 2.41 -25.44 1.91
N CYS A 166 2.36 -24.52 0.93
CA CYS A 166 1.79 -23.18 1.14
C CYS A 166 0.31 -23.24 1.53
N HIS A 167 -0.46 -24.11 0.88
CA HIS A 167 -1.87 -24.36 1.21
C HIS A 167 -2.02 -24.98 2.60
N ASP A 168 -1.25 -26.04 2.91
CA ASP A 168 -1.32 -26.75 4.19
C ASP A 168 -1.00 -25.83 5.37
N PHE A 169 0.04 -24.99 5.23
CA PHE A 169 0.37 -24.01 6.26
C PHE A 169 -0.77 -23.01 6.45
N MET A 170 -1.33 -22.47 5.38
CA MET A 170 -2.43 -21.50 5.45
C MET A 170 -3.67 -22.12 6.10
N LEU A 171 -4.01 -23.37 5.73
CA LEU A 171 -5.18 -24.07 6.23
C LEU A 171 -5.06 -24.40 7.73
N ASN A 172 -3.93 -24.98 8.15
CA ASN A 172 -3.82 -25.61 9.46
C ASN A 172 -3.15 -24.72 10.52
N TYR A 173 -2.42 -23.67 10.10
CA TYR A 173 -1.63 -22.83 10.99
C TYR A 173 -1.92 -21.32 10.85
N GLY A 174 -2.79 -20.93 9.94
CA GLY A 174 -3.10 -19.53 9.69
C GLY A 174 -3.67 -18.77 10.88
N ASP A 175 -4.40 -19.46 11.74
CA ASP A 175 -4.97 -18.92 12.98
C ASP A 175 -3.99 -18.92 14.16
N LYS A 176 -2.81 -19.56 14.05
CA LYS A 176 -1.84 -19.76 15.13
C LYS A 176 -0.79 -18.64 15.26
N VAL A 177 -0.65 -17.80 14.24
CA VAL A 177 0.45 -16.82 14.17
C VAL A 177 0.14 -15.51 14.90
N GLY A 178 -1.12 -15.20 15.15
CA GLY A 178 -1.52 -14.05 15.97
C GLY A 178 -1.60 -12.71 15.21
N THR A 179 -1.38 -12.71 13.90
CA THR A 179 -1.64 -11.58 13.00
C THR A 179 -2.12 -12.09 11.64
N LYS A 180 -2.49 -11.20 10.72
CA LYS A 180 -2.89 -11.57 9.37
C LYS A 180 -1.76 -12.28 8.63
N LEU A 181 -2.07 -13.36 7.92
CA LEU A 181 -1.11 -14.01 7.05
C LEU A 181 -1.14 -13.44 5.63
N ILE A 182 0.06 -13.20 5.09
CA ILE A 182 0.29 -13.06 3.66
C ILE A 182 0.62 -14.47 3.13
N THR A 183 0.09 -14.82 1.97
CA THR A 183 0.42 -16.10 1.32
C THR A 183 1.92 -16.26 1.09
N CYS A 184 2.37 -17.44 0.70
CA CYS A 184 3.72 -17.60 0.15
C CYS A 184 3.91 -16.60 -1.00
N GLU A 185 4.97 -15.78 -0.91
CA GLU A 185 5.22 -14.68 -1.84
C GLU A 185 5.99 -15.20 -3.06
N SER A 186 5.29 -15.72 -4.08
CA SER A 186 5.90 -16.25 -5.30
C SER A 186 6.75 -15.21 -6.02
N PHE A 187 7.94 -15.60 -6.51
CA PHE A 187 8.92 -14.77 -7.18
C PHE A 187 8.38 -14.04 -8.41
N ASN A 188 7.62 -14.74 -9.25
CA ASN A 188 7.12 -14.22 -10.53
C ASN A 188 5.60 -14.34 -10.70
N TYR A 189 4.86 -14.19 -9.59
CA TYR A 189 3.40 -14.25 -9.58
C TYR A 189 2.85 -15.55 -10.15
N THR A 190 3.46 -16.69 -9.78
CA THR A 190 3.06 -18.04 -10.20
C THR A 190 1.71 -18.41 -9.58
N LYS A 191 0.62 -18.33 -10.34
CA LYS A 191 -0.75 -18.51 -9.86
C LYS A 191 -0.98 -19.87 -9.22
N SER A 192 -0.30 -20.92 -9.69
CA SER A 192 -0.42 -22.28 -9.15
C SER A 192 -0.01 -22.41 -7.68
N TYR A 193 0.72 -21.42 -7.09
CA TYR A 193 0.99 -21.38 -5.67
C TYR A 193 -0.22 -20.91 -4.84
N TYR A 194 -1.14 -20.18 -5.46
CA TYR A 194 -2.33 -19.61 -4.80
C TYR A 194 -3.61 -20.37 -5.13
N ASP A 195 -3.68 -21.05 -6.29
CA ASP A 195 -4.86 -21.79 -6.73
C ASP A 195 -5.37 -22.80 -5.68
N PRO A 196 -4.52 -23.60 -5.00
CA PRO A 196 -4.98 -24.49 -3.94
C PRO A 196 -5.62 -23.75 -2.77
N ILE A 197 -5.04 -22.62 -2.34
CA ILE A 197 -5.57 -21.78 -1.24
C ILE A 197 -6.94 -21.21 -1.66
N LEU A 198 -7.05 -20.63 -2.85
CA LEU A 198 -8.28 -20.01 -3.34
C LEU A 198 -9.39 -21.02 -3.58
N ASN A 199 -9.07 -22.28 -3.87
CA ASN A 199 -10.04 -23.35 -4.05
C ASN A 199 -10.50 -24.00 -2.73
N ASP A 200 -9.92 -23.61 -1.60
CA ASP A 200 -10.28 -24.08 -0.26
C ASP A 200 -10.79 -22.90 0.58
N SER A 201 -12.09 -22.89 0.88
CA SER A 201 -12.72 -21.80 1.64
C SER A 201 -12.18 -21.66 3.07
N ALA A 202 -11.70 -22.75 3.69
CA ALA A 202 -11.09 -22.71 5.02
C ALA A 202 -9.69 -22.06 4.97
N ALA A 203 -8.91 -22.39 3.95
CA ALA A 203 -7.62 -21.72 3.71
C ALA A 203 -7.81 -20.24 3.36
N VAL A 204 -8.81 -19.88 2.55
CA VAL A 204 -9.18 -18.48 2.27
C VAL A 204 -9.59 -17.75 3.54
N ALA A 205 -10.31 -18.39 4.46
CA ALA A 205 -10.70 -17.76 5.74
C ALA A 205 -9.48 -17.31 6.53
N ASN A 206 -8.42 -18.12 6.57
CA ASN A 206 -7.16 -17.82 7.26
C ASN A 206 -6.26 -16.83 6.48
N MET A 207 -6.38 -16.75 5.17
CA MET A 207 -5.63 -15.80 4.35
C MET A 207 -6.04 -14.34 4.68
N GLY A 208 -5.09 -13.51 5.06
CA GLY A 208 -5.30 -12.07 5.22
C GLY A 208 -5.07 -11.30 3.91
N VAL A 209 -3.99 -11.66 3.22
CA VAL A 209 -3.52 -11.00 2.00
C VAL A 209 -2.93 -12.05 1.04
N LEU A 210 -3.17 -11.89 -0.25
CA LEU A 210 -2.40 -12.57 -1.27
C LEU A 210 -1.19 -11.69 -1.61
N GLY A 211 0.00 -12.10 -1.20
CA GLY A 211 1.26 -11.43 -1.50
C GLY A 211 1.99 -12.08 -2.66
N THR A 212 2.66 -11.27 -3.49
CA THR A 212 3.43 -11.77 -4.63
C THR A 212 4.49 -10.78 -5.07
N HIS A 213 5.50 -11.27 -5.80
CA HIS A 213 6.50 -10.48 -6.51
C HIS A 213 6.19 -10.42 -8.00
N LEU A 214 6.88 -9.55 -8.73
CA LEU A 214 6.63 -9.35 -10.17
C LEU A 214 7.85 -9.63 -11.05
N TYR A 215 8.89 -10.28 -10.53
CA TYR A 215 10.10 -10.57 -11.29
C TYR A 215 9.79 -11.41 -12.53
N GLY A 216 10.19 -10.91 -13.69
CA GLY A 216 9.91 -11.58 -14.97
C GLY A 216 8.43 -11.68 -15.38
N THR A 217 7.53 -11.05 -14.63
CA THR A 217 6.10 -11.12 -14.92
C THR A 217 5.69 -10.02 -15.90
N SER A 218 5.16 -10.40 -17.05
CA SER A 218 4.61 -9.43 -18.01
C SER A 218 3.25 -8.90 -17.55
N VAL A 219 2.87 -7.70 -18.03
CA VAL A 219 1.57 -7.07 -17.69
C VAL A 219 0.38 -7.97 -18.06
N SER A 220 0.48 -8.76 -19.14
CA SER A 220 -0.55 -9.74 -19.51
C SER A 220 -0.76 -10.84 -18.47
N GLY A 221 0.24 -11.10 -17.62
CA GLY A 221 0.16 -12.04 -16.50
C GLY A 221 -0.41 -11.45 -15.20
N TYR A 222 -0.76 -10.15 -15.16
CA TYR A 222 -1.20 -9.51 -13.91
C TYR A 222 -2.63 -9.85 -13.49
N ALA A 223 -3.51 -10.10 -14.45
CA ALA A 223 -4.88 -10.48 -14.14
C ALA A 223 -4.96 -11.83 -13.40
N TYR A 224 -5.85 -11.91 -12.42
CA TYR A 224 -6.07 -13.16 -11.68
C TYR A 224 -7.56 -13.40 -11.40
N PRO A 225 -8.32 -13.89 -12.41
CA PRO A 225 -9.77 -14.09 -12.30
C PRO A 225 -10.19 -15.01 -11.15
N LEU A 226 -9.37 -16.01 -10.80
CA LEU A 226 -9.67 -16.89 -9.67
C LEU A 226 -9.68 -16.12 -8.35
N PHE A 227 -8.70 -15.23 -8.13
CA PHE A 227 -8.70 -14.36 -6.96
C PHE A 227 -9.91 -13.41 -6.98
N ASP A 228 -10.22 -12.84 -8.12
CA ASP A 228 -11.36 -11.91 -8.25
C ASP A 228 -12.69 -12.60 -7.91
N SER A 229 -12.82 -13.92 -8.16
CA SER A 229 -14.01 -14.69 -7.85
C SER A 229 -14.04 -15.31 -6.46
N LYS A 230 -12.89 -15.73 -5.92
CA LYS A 230 -12.82 -16.51 -4.67
C LYS A 230 -12.11 -15.81 -3.51
N GLY A 231 -11.31 -14.78 -3.78
CA GLY A 231 -10.63 -13.97 -2.77
C GLY A 231 -11.48 -12.82 -2.21
N ALA A 232 -12.81 -12.90 -2.25
CA ALA A 232 -13.71 -11.83 -1.85
C ALA A 232 -13.40 -11.29 -0.45
N GLY A 233 -13.24 -9.98 -0.31
CA GLY A 233 -12.90 -9.30 0.94
C GLY A 233 -11.43 -9.38 1.34
N LYS A 234 -10.59 -10.05 0.56
CA LYS A 234 -9.14 -10.11 0.77
C LYS A 234 -8.41 -9.08 -0.10
N GLU A 235 -7.22 -8.71 0.34
CA GLU A 235 -6.35 -7.80 -0.42
C GLU A 235 -5.31 -8.59 -1.21
N ARG A 236 -4.84 -7.98 -2.30
CA ARG A 236 -3.76 -8.50 -3.15
C ARG A 236 -2.65 -7.47 -3.19
N TRP A 237 -1.44 -7.85 -2.77
CA TRP A 237 -0.29 -6.95 -2.65
C TRP A 237 0.86 -7.37 -3.55
N MET A 238 1.50 -6.40 -4.16
CA MET A 238 2.84 -6.55 -4.69
C MET A 238 3.82 -6.32 -3.54
N THR A 239 4.41 -7.42 -3.05
CA THR A 239 5.19 -7.40 -1.81
C THR A 239 6.68 -7.20 -2.03
N GLU A 240 7.15 -7.37 -3.27
CA GLU A 240 8.53 -7.08 -3.65
C GLU A 240 8.69 -6.96 -5.16
N HIS A 241 9.39 -5.94 -5.60
CA HIS A 241 9.99 -5.86 -6.94
C HIS A 241 11.01 -4.72 -7.00
N TYR A 242 11.95 -4.81 -7.92
CA TYR A 242 12.79 -3.71 -8.38
C TYR A 242 13.05 -3.84 -9.88
N THR A 243 13.30 -2.73 -10.53
CA THR A 243 13.66 -2.69 -11.95
C THR A 243 15.13 -2.31 -12.10
N ASP A 244 15.85 -3.01 -12.98
CA ASP A 244 17.18 -2.64 -13.46
C ASP A 244 18.16 -2.20 -12.35
N SER A 245 18.68 -3.18 -11.59
CA SER A 245 19.64 -2.95 -10.49
C SER A 245 21.01 -2.42 -10.98
N ASN A 246 21.31 -2.55 -12.28
CA ASN A 246 22.59 -2.15 -12.86
C ASN A 246 22.61 -0.68 -13.31
N THR A 247 21.45 0.00 -13.27
CA THR A 247 21.33 1.39 -13.70
C THR A 247 21.19 2.31 -12.49
N ASP A 248 21.89 3.43 -12.47
CA ASP A 248 21.74 4.48 -11.45
C ASP A 248 20.26 4.88 -11.31
N ALA A 249 19.79 4.91 -10.07
CA ALA A 249 18.42 5.30 -9.74
C ALA A 249 18.04 6.72 -10.20
N ASN A 250 19.01 7.56 -10.55
CA ASN A 250 18.80 8.90 -11.11
C ASN A 250 18.81 8.92 -12.65
N SER A 251 19.16 7.81 -13.30
CA SER A 251 19.18 7.73 -14.76
C SER A 251 17.79 7.99 -15.35
N TRP A 252 17.70 8.97 -16.26
CA TRP A 252 16.46 9.36 -16.93
C TRP A 252 16.57 9.13 -18.43
N PRO A 253 15.56 8.51 -19.08
CA PRO A 253 14.21 8.21 -18.58
C PRO A 253 14.07 6.84 -17.87
N ASN A 254 15.14 6.09 -17.59
CA ASN A 254 15.06 4.75 -17.00
C ASN A 254 14.25 4.73 -15.68
N ALA A 255 14.41 5.75 -14.84
CA ALA A 255 13.65 5.88 -13.61
C ALA A 255 12.12 5.97 -13.85
N LEU A 256 11.69 6.41 -15.02
CA LEU A 256 10.27 6.48 -15.40
C LEU A 256 9.63 5.08 -15.50
N GLY A 257 10.44 4.03 -15.68
CA GLY A 257 9.97 2.64 -15.67
C GLY A 257 9.26 2.27 -14.37
N VAL A 258 9.69 2.84 -13.22
CA VAL A 258 9.04 2.64 -11.92
C VAL A 258 7.60 3.19 -11.91
N ALA A 259 7.39 4.36 -12.52
CA ALA A 259 6.05 4.94 -12.61
C ALA A 259 5.13 4.13 -13.54
N THR A 260 5.68 3.61 -14.64
CA THR A 260 4.96 2.72 -15.55
C THR A 260 4.55 1.43 -14.86
N GLU A 261 5.44 0.84 -14.08
CA GLU A 261 5.15 -0.37 -13.30
C GLU A 261 4.09 -0.11 -12.23
N LEU A 262 4.21 0.98 -11.45
CA LEU A 262 3.21 1.38 -10.46
C LEU A 262 1.82 1.56 -11.11
N HIS A 263 1.75 2.23 -12.26
CA HIS A 263 0.50 2.35 -13.00
C HIS A 263 -0.08 0.96 -13.34
N ASN A 264 0.74 0.08 -13.92
CA ASN A 264 0.30 -1.26 -14.30
C ASN A 264 -0.10 -2.12 -13.07
N ALA A 265 0.66 -2.03 -11.99
CA ALA A 265 0.36 -2.70 -10.72
C ALA A 265 -1.00 -2.27 -10.15
N MET A 266 -1.30 -0.97 -10.19
CA MET A 266 -2.57 -0.44 -9.71
C MET A 266 -3.73 -0.72 -10.66
N VAL A 267 -3.53 -0.63 -11.98
CA VAL A 267 -4.61 -0.69 -12.96
C VAL A 267 -4.85 -2.11 -13.48
N ALA A 268 -3.82 -2.81 -13.92
CA ALA A 268 -3.94 -4.14 -14.51
C ALA A 268 -4.00 -5.24 -13.44
N ALA A 269 -3.14 -5.19 -12.43
CA ALA A 269 -3.14 -6.16 -11.34
C ALA A 269 -4.14 -5.84 -10.23
N GLN A 270 -4.59 -4.59 -10.13
CA GLN A 270 -5.47 -4.10 -9.07
C GLN A 270 -4.92 -4.38 -7.66
N PHE A 271 -3.60 -4.24 -7.47
CA PHE A 271 -3.00 -4.40 -6.15
C PHE A 271 -3.46 -3.30 -5.18
N ASN A 272 -3.62 -3.68 -3.91
CA ASN A 272 -3.96 -2.76 -2.82
C ASN A 272 -2.71 -2.08 -2.24
N ALA A 273 -1.55 -2.73 -2.34
CA ALA A 273 -0.26 -2.20 -1.89
C ALA A 273 0.85 -2.50 -2.89
N TYR A 274 1.88 -1.67 -2.86
CA TYR A 274 3.08 -1.84 -3.67
C TYR A 274 4.32 -1.62 -2.80
N THR A 275 5.21 -2.61 -2.73
CA THR A 275 6.44 -2.59 -1.94
C THR A 275 7.65 -2.74 -2.84
N TRP A 276 8.46 -1.70 -2.93
CA TRP A 276 9.77 -1.75 -3.57
C TRP A 276 10.73 -2.63 -2.76
N TRP A 277 11.73 -3.26 -3.43
CA TRP A 277 12.73 -4.06 -2.72
C TRP A 277 13.46 -3.22 -1.67
N TYR A 278 14.69 -2.79 -1.86
CA TYR A 278 15.39 -1.97 -0.85
C TYR A 278 15.03 -0.49 -0.94
N ILE A 279 14.58 0.11 0.16
CA ILE A 279 14.41 1.57 0.26
C ILE A 279 15.75 2.28 0.01
N LYS A 280 16.84 1.74 0.57
CA LYS A 280 18.19 2.31 0.45
C LYS A 280 19.11 1.38 -0.36
N ARG A 281 19.44 1.78 -1.58
CA ARG A 281 20.39 1.12 -2.49
C ARG A 281 20.75 2.08 -3.64
N SER A 282 21.83 1.76 -4.40
CA SER A 282 22.23 2.52 -5.60
C SER A 282 21.10 2.62 -6.64
N TYR A 283 20.25 1.62 -6.71
CA TYR A 283 19.06 1.54 -7.58
C TYR A 283 17.73 1.80 -6.84
N GLY A 284 17.77 2.13 -5.56
CA GLY A 284 16.60 2.31 -4.71
C GLY A 284 16.01 3.72 -4.71
N PRO A 285 14.88 3.91 -4.04
CA PRO A 285 14.26 5.23 -3.84
C PRO A 285 15.14 6.23 -3.10
N ILE A 286 16.02 5.74 -2.22
CA ILE A 286 17.02 6.54 -1.49
C ILE A 286 18.41 5.96 -1.77
N ASN A 287 19.35 6.83 -2.11
CA ASN A 287 20.75 6.49 -2.28
C ASN A 287 21.63 7.60 -1.69
N ASN A 288 22.66 7.21 -0.93
CA ASN A 288 23.60 8.15 -0.28
C ASN A 288 22.90 9.28 0.50
N GLY A 289 21.83 8.95 1.24
CA GLY A 289 21.08 9.90 2.04
C GLY A 289 20.22 10.90 1.25
N ALA A 290 20.01 10.68 -0.03
CA ALA A 290 19.19 11.53 -0.90
C ALA A 290 18.09 10.72 -1.63
N VAL A 291 16.96 11.37 -1.89
CA VAL A 291 15.89 10.79 -2.71
C VAL A 291 16.32 10.80 -4.19
N THR A 292 16.17 9.66 -4.83
CA THR A 292 16.53 9.45 -6.24
C THR A 292 15.38 9.78 -7.19
N LYS A 293 15.63 9.79 -8.50
CA LYS A 293 14.57 9.91 -9.51
C LYS A 293 13.54 8.77 -9.43
N ARG A 294 13.99 7.53 -9.11
CA ARG A 294 13.07 6.41 -8.85
C ARG A 294 12.20 6.68 -7.62
N GLY A 295 12.79 7.21 -6.55
CA GLY A 295 12.04 7.63 -5.36
C GLY A 295 11.00 8.71 -5.70
N TRP A 296 11.36 9.70 -6.50
CA TRP A 296 10.42 10.73 -6.93
C TRP A 296 9.30 10.19 -7.82
N CYS A 297 9.57 9.19 -8.66
CA CYS A 297 8.52 8.49 -9.40
C CYS A 297 7.53 7.78 -8.45
N MET A 298 8.02 7.10 -7.40
CA MET A 298 7.17 6.47 -6.40
C MET A 298 6.35 7.51 -5.60
N ALA A 299 6.93 8.67 -5.33
CA ALA A 299 6.32 9.72 -4.52
C ALA A 299 5.03 10.29 -5.15
N HIS A 300 4.84 10.17 -6.46
CA HIS A 300 3.59 10.54 -7.11
C HIS A 300 2.39 9.74 -6.59
N TRP A 301 2.61 8.50 -6.15
CA TRP A 301 1.60 7.68 -5.47
C TRP A 301 1.67 7.83 -3.97
N SER A 302 2.81 7.54 -3.36
CA SER A 302 2.92 7.42 -1.91
C SER A 302 2.59 8.69 -1.12
N LYS A 303 2.89 9.87 -1.67
CA LYS A 303 2.57 11.15 -1.02
C LYS A 303 1.11 11.55 -1.12
N PHE A 304 0.50 11.29 -2.26
CA PHE A 304 -0.81 11.85 -2.58
C PHE A 304 -1.93 10.81 -2.47
N VAL A 305 -1.65 9.55 -2.76
CA VAL A 305 -2.61 8.45 -2.63
C VAL A 305 -2.37 7.74 -1.31
N ARG A 306 -3.03 8.21 -0.27
CA ARG A 306 -2.83 7.74 1.10
C ARG A 306 -3.69 6.51 1.44
N PRO A 307 -3.38 5.75 2.51
CA PRO A 307 -4.26 4.71 3.01
C PRO A 307 -5.68 5.26 3.21
N GLY A 308 -6.69 4.53 2.73
CA GLY A 308 -8.08 5.00 2.76
C GLY A 308 -8.59 5.49 1.40
N PHE A 309 -7.71 5.76 0.45
CA PHE A 309 -8.12 6.05 -0.92
C PHE A 309 -8.63 4.79 -1.62
N TYR A 310 -9.47 5.01 -2.61
CA TYR A 310 -9.89 4.01 -3.59
C TYR A 310 -9.41 4.42 -4.98
N ARG A 311 -8.88 3.46 -5.74
CA ARG A 311 -8.75 3.69 -7.17
C ARG A 311 -10.16 3.80 -7.77
N VAL A 312 -10.33 4.67 -8.74
CA VAL A 312 -11.60 4.83 -9.46
C VAL A 312 -11.42 4.48 -10.93
N ASP A 313 -12.54 4.31 -11.62
CA ASP A 313 -12.52 4.05 -13.05
C ASP A 313 -11.99 5.26 -13.82
N ALA A 314 -11.07 4.99 -14.74
CA ALA A 314 -10.44 6.01 -15.56
C ALA A 314 -9.95 5.40 -16.88
N THR A 315 -9.84 6.23 -17.93
CA THR A 315 -9.22 5.84 -19.19
C THR A 315 -7.74 5.54 -18.97
N ALA A 316 -7.38 4.25 -18.91
CA ALA A 316 -6.03 3.82 -18.52
C ALA A 316 -4.94 4.21 -19.52
N SER A 317 -5.26 4.27 -20.82
CA SER A 317 -4.33 4.59 -21.92
C SER A 317 -4.99 5.60 -22.87
N PRO A 318 -5.05 6.89 -22.49
CA PRO A 318 -5.74 7.91 -23.26
C PRO A 318 -5.05 8.27 -24.58
N ALA A 319 -3.76 7.96 -24.70
CA ALA A 319 -2.98 8.21 -25.88
C ALA A 319 -1.79 7.25 -25.95
N SER A 320 -1.16 7.15 -27.13
CA SER A 320 0.08 6.40 -27.30
C SER A 320 1.17 6.97 -26.39
N GLY A 321 1.77 6.12 -25.57
CA GLY A 321 2.80 6.51 -24.60
C GLY A 321 2.28 7.29 -23.39
N VAL A 322 0.96 7.42 -23.22
CA VAL A 322 0.36 8.06 -22.03
C VAL A 322 -0.50 7.06 -21.28
N SER A 323 -0.21 6.92 -20.00
CA SER A 323 -1.01 6.12 -19.06
C SER A 323 -1.63 7.04 -18.00
N LEU A 324 -2.86 6.72 -17.55
CA LEU A 324 -3.56 7.51 -16.54
C LEU A 324 -4.27 6.61 -15.53
N SER A 325 -4.16 6.97 -14.26
CA SER A 325 -4.92 6.37 -13.16
C SER A 325 -5.47 7.46 -12.23
N ALA A 326 -6.58 7.18 -11.59
CA ALA A 326 -7.22 8.13 -10.69
C ALA A 326 -7.65 7.46 -9.38
N TYR A 327 -7.59 8.25 -8.32
CA TYR A 327 -7.85 7.82 -6.94
C TYR A 327 -8.67 8.88 -6.22
N LYS A 328 -9.46 8.47 -5.24
CA LYS A 328 -10.22 9.37 -4.40
C LYS A 328 -10.22 8.98 -2.94
N SER A 329 -10.35 9.97 -2.07
CA SER A 329 -10.85 9.84 -0.70
C SER A 329 -12.28 10.40 -0.63
N ASP A 330 -12.77 10.72 0.55
CA ASP A 330 -14.06 11.39 0.74
C ASP A 330 -14.01 12.89 0.36
N THR A 331 -12.80 13.47 0.32
CA THR A 331 -12.57 14.91 0.08
C THR A 331 -11.65 15.21 -1.08
N ASP A 332 -10.79 14.25 -1.46
CA ASP A 332 -9.71 14.51 -2.39
C ASP A 332 -9.76 13.58 -3.60
N VAL A 333 -9.31 14.11 -4.72
CA VAL A 333 -9.12 13.38 -5.98
C VAL A 333 -7.67 13.53 -6.41
N VAL A 334 -7.02 12.42 -6.73
CA VAL A 334 -5.66 12.36 -7.26
C VAL A 334 -5.70 11.72 -8.64
N ILE A 335 -5.18 12.42 -9.65
CA ILE A 335 -5.04 11.90 -11.02
C ILE A 335 -3.56 11.86 -11.34
N ILE A 336 -3.06 10.69 -11.76
CA ILE A 336 -1.65 10.49 -12.09
C ILE A 336 -1.55 10.07 -13.55
N ALA A 337 -0.77 10.83 -14.32
CA ALA A 337 -0.45 10.55 -15.71
C ALA A 337 1.04 10.29 -15.89
N VAL A 338 1.37 9.24 -16.65
CA VAL A 338 2.74 8.89 -17.03
C VAL A 338 2.86 9.08 -18.53
N ASN A 339 3.69 10.02 -18.97
CA ASN A 339 4.02 10.23 -20.39
C ASN A 339 5.39 9.62 -20.67
N THR A 340 5.42 8.48 -21.33
CA THR A 340 6.66 7.79 -21.73
C THR A 340 7.19 8.25 -23.09
N SER A 341 6.43 9.08 -23.83
CA SER A 341 6.88 9.60 -25.11
C SER A 341 7.94 10.70 -24.95
N SER A 342 8.80 10.85 -25.92
CA SER A 342 9.81 11.92 -25.99
C SER A 342 9.24 13.30 -26.33
N SER A 343 7.91 13.42 -26.48
CA SER A 343 7.23 14.66 -26.79
C SER A 343 6.29 15.06 -25.67
N ALA A 344 6.16 16.35 -25.43
CA ALA A 344 5.12 16.88 -24.56
C ALA A 344 3.73 16.56 -25.16
N GLN A 345 2.77 16.30 -24.27
CA GLN A 345 1.40 15.95 -24.63
C GLN A 345 0.42 16.91 -23.97
N SER A 346 -0.78 17.00 -24.51
CA SER A 346 -1.89 17.73 -23.88
C SER A 346 -3.08 16.78 -23.77
N LEU A 347 -3.58 16.60 -22.56
CA LEU A 347 -4.66 15.66 -22.27
C LEU A 347 -5.89 16.40 -21.77
N ASN A 348 -7.04 16.22 -22.43
CA ASN A 348 -8.33 16.68 -21.94
C ASN A 348 -8.93 15.61 -21.03
N VAL A 349 -9.10 15.93 -19.76
CA VAL A 349 -9.66 15.01 -18.75
C VAL A 349 -11.04 15.48 -18.36
N SER A 350 -12.03 14.59 -18.43
CA SER A 350 -13.39 14.82 -17.93
C SER A 350 -13.59 14.01 -16.64
N VAL A 351 -13.85 14.72 -15.53
CA VAL A 351 -14.10 14.12 -14.21
C VAL A 351 -15.58 14.21 -13.89
N SER A 352 -16.19 13.08 -13.54
CA SER A 352 -17.60 12.97 -13.17
C SER A 352 -17.78 12.42 -11.77
N GLY A 353 -18.89 12.77 -11.10
CA GLY A 353 -19.23 12.29 -9.76
C GLY A 353 -18.59 13.09 -8.63
N GLY A 354 -18.34 14.39 -8.84
CA GLY A 354 -17.83 15.33 -7.84
C GLY A 354 -17.63 16.71 -8.44
N SER A 355 -17.44 17.71 -7.60
CA SER A 355 -17.19 19.10 -8.00
C SER A 355 -15.82 19.54 -7.49
N ILE A 356 -14.85 19.56 -8.38
CA ILE A 356 -13.48 20.02 -8.12
C ILE A 356 -13.20 21.15 -9.11
N SER A 357 -12.88 22.35 -8.61
CA SER A 357 -12.66 23.55 -9.46
C SER A 357 -11.20 23.72 -9.87
N SER A 358 -10.26 23.14 -9.13
CA SER A 358 -8.83 23.28 -9.42
C SER A 358 -8.02 22.12 -8.83
N TYR A 359 -6.87 21.87 -9.46
CA TYR A 359 -5.93 20.84 -9.06
C TYR A 359 -4.52 21.44 -8.94
N SER A 360 -3.84 21.21 -7.83
CA SER A 360 -2.39 21.41 -7.73
C SER A 360 -1.67 20.40 -8.60
N LYS A 361 -0.76 20.86 -9.44
CA LYS A 361 0.03 20.00 -10.35
C LYS A 361 1.43 19.78 -9.80
N TYR A 362 1.90 18.54 -9.85
CA TYR A 362 3.26 18.14 -9.50
C TYR A 362 3.87 17.33 -10.64
N THR A 363 5.14 17.58 -10.95
CA THR A 363 5.82 16.91 -12.08
C THR A 363 7.19 16.37 -11.69
N THR A 364 7.50 15.16 -12.14
CA THR A 364 8.85 14.60 -12.19
C THR A 364 9.26 14.37 -13.64
N SER A 365 10.44 14.87 -14.02
CA SER A 365 11.05 14.69 -15.35
C SER A 365 12.58 14.64 -15.19
N SER A 366 13.33 14.71 -16.29
CA SER A 366 14.79 14.81 -16.20
C SER A 366 15.26 15.97 -15.32
N SER A 367 14.60 17.12 -15.41
CA SER A 367 14.96 18.35 -14.68
C SER A 367 14.10 18.66 -13.46
N LYS A 368 12.95 18.00 -13.29
CA LYS A 368 11.99 18.19 -12.18
C LYS A 368 12.01 16.97 -11.26
N SER A 369 11.79 17.18 -9.96
CA SER A 369 11.74 16.12 -8.92
C SER A 369 10.56 16.40 -8.01
N LEU A 370 9.39 15.88 -8.38
CA LEU A 370 8.10 16.14 -7.74
C LEU A 370 7.88 17.66 -7.54
N ALA A 371 8.30 18.44 -8.51
CA ALA A 371 8.22 19.88 -8.43
C ALA A 371 6.77 20.35 -8.46
N SER A 372 6.42 21.32 -7.61
CA SER A 372 5.14 22.04 -7.73
C SER A 372 5.15 22.79 -9.07
N ASP A 373 4.20 22.46 -9.93
CA ASP A 373 4.17 22.89 -11.34
C ASP A 373 2.88 23.68 -11.65
N GLY A 374 2.44 24.46 -10.66
CA GLY A 374 1.28 25.34 -10.74
C GLY A 374 -0.05 24.66 -10.46
N THR A 375 -1.11 25.25 -11.00
CA THR A 375 -2.50 24.84 -10.80
C THR A 375 -3.17 24.63 -12.15
N VAL A 376 -4.00 23.61 -12.26
CA VAL A 376 -4.87 23.35 -13.41
C VAL A 376 -6.31 23.61 -12.99
N THR A 377 -6.99 24.54 -13.66
CA THR A 377 -8.40 24.86 -13.39
C THR A 377 -9.29 23.89 -14.14
N ALA A 378 -10.34 23.43 -13.47
CA ALA A 378 -11.43 22.66 -14.07
C ALA A 378 -12.67 23.52 -14.27
N SER A 379 -13.32 23.37 -15.42
CA SER A 379 -14.59 23.99 -15.73
C SER A 379 -15.62 22.90 -16.07
N ASN A 380 -16.71 22.84 -15.32
CA ASN A 380 -17.74 21.81 -15.48
C ASN A 380 -17.19 20.37 -15.51
N GLY A 381 -16.21 20.08 -14.63
CA GLY A 381 -15.55 18.79 -14.56
C GLY A 381 -14.52 18.51 -15.66
N SER A 382 -14.29 19.44 -16.59
CA SER A 382 -13.31 19.28 -17.66
C SER A 382 -12.06 20.13 -17.38
N LEU A 383 -10.89 19.54 -17.63
CA LEU A 383 -9.58 20.20 -17.47
C LEU A 383 -8.61 19.78 -18.58
N THR A 384 -7.77 20.71 -19.00
CA THR A 384 -6.68 20.41 -19.95
C THR A 384 -5.36 20.34 -19.20
N VAL A 385 -4.69 19.20 -19.29
CA VAL A 385 -3.49 18.89 -18.55
C VAL A 385 -2.29 18.85 -19.49
N PRO A 386 -1.36 19.81 -19.38
CA PRO A 386 -0.09 19.71 -20.10
C PRO A 386 0.82 18.69 -19.39
N LEU A 387 1.34 17.75 -20.16
CA LEU A 387 2.29 16.71 -19.73
C LEU A 387 3.64 16.99 -20.38
N ASP A 388 4.69 17.13 -19.59
CA ASP A 388 6.05 17.24 -20.11
C ASP A 388 6.44 15.93 -20.86
N ALA A 389 7.39 16.01 -21.77
CA ALA A 389 8.00 14.84 -22.40
C ALA A 389 8.65 13.95 -21.33
N SER A 390 8.55 12.64 -21.46
CA SER A 390 9.14 11.66 -20.55
C SER A 390 8.95 12.10 -19.09
N SER A 391 7.72 12.05 -18.56
CA SER A 391 7.39 12.61 -17.25
C SER A 391 6.31 11.85 -16.50
N VAL A 392 6.26 12.05 -15.18
CA VAL A 392 5.12 11.72 -14.35
C VAL A 392 4.48 13.03 -13.87
N THR A 393 3.18 13.15 -14.04
CA THR A 393 2.39 14.30 -13.59
C THR A 393 1.31 13.84 -12.63
N THR A 394 1.20 14.49 -11.47
CA THR A 394 0.10 14.28 -10.52
C THR A 394 -0.70 15.54 -10.36
N LEU A 395 -2.01 15.39 -10.39
CA LEU A 395 -2.99 16.43 -10.09
C LEU A 395 -3.67 16.07 -8.76
N VAL A 396 -3.70 17.00 -7.83
CA VAL A 396 -4.34 16.84 -6.52
C VAL A 396 -5.40 17.94 -6.38
N GLY A 397 -6.65 17.54 -6.29
CA GLY A 397 -7.77 18.46 -6.10
C GLY A 397 -8.63 18.02 -4.94
N SER A 398 -9.17 19.00 -4.21
CA SER A 398 -10.17 18.79 -3.17
C SER A 398 -11.49 19.37 -3.60
N GLY A 399 -12.59 18.74 -3.19
CA GLY A 399 -13.91 19.17 -3.64
C GLY A 399 -15.06 18.66 -2.80
N SER A 400 -16.27 18.85 -3.31
CA SER A 400 -17.52 18.41 -2.69
C SER A 400 -18.30 17.45 -3.61
N GLY A 401 -19.26 16.73 -3.03
CA GLY A 401 -20.07 15.78 -3.78
C GLY A 401 -19.29 14.56 -4.28
N ILE A 402 -18.06 14.33 -3.78
CA ILE A 402 -17.30 13.13 -4.07
C ILE A 402 -18.03 11.98 -3.38
N PRO A 403 -18.41 10.90 -4.12
CA PRO A 403 -19.10 9.77 -3.51
C PRO A 403 -18.28 9.18 -2.37
N ILE A 404 -18.90 9.08 -1.19
CA ILE A 404 -18.22 8.52 -0.01
C ILE A 404 -17.80 7.08 -0.32
N GLY A 405 -16.54 6.74 -0.01
CA GLY A 405 -16.03 5.39 -0.07
C GLY A 405 -16.68 4.53 1.00
N GLY A 406 -17.70 3.76 0.63
CA GLY A 406 -18.35 2.77 1.48
C GLY A 406 -18.76 1.60 0.62
N ALA A 407 -18.63 0.38 1.16
CA ALA A 407 -19.20 -0.80 0.55
C ALA A 407 -20.67 -0.47 0.22
N THR A 408 -21.06 -0.60 -1.03
CA THR A 408 -22.44 -0.56 -1.47
C THR A 408 -23.17 -1.77 -0.90
N GLY A 409 -23.48 -1.67 0.37
CA GLY A 409 -24.34 -2.57 1.10
C GLY A 409 -25.46 -1.73 1.68
N ALA A 410 -26.60 -1.65 1.00
CA ALA A 410 -27.84 -1.32 1.65
C ALA A 410 -28.16 -2.45 2.63
N GLY A 411 -27.61 -2.35 3.85
CA GLY A 411 -27.77 -3.36 4.88
C GLY A 411 -26.91 -3.01 6.11
N GLY A 412 -27.33 -3.46 7.27
CA GLY A 412 -26.57 -3.31 8.51
C GLY A 412 -25.25 -4.08 8.48
N SER A 413 -24.16 -3.49 8.97
CA SER A 413 -22.90 -4.20 9.15
C SER A 413 -22.87 -4.92 10.49
N THR A 414 -22.53 -6.21 10.47
CA THR A 414 -22.26 -7.01 11.67
C THR A 414 -20.76 -7.13 11.86
N GLY A 415 -20.23 -6.57 12.93
CA GLY A 415 -18.83 -6.71 13.32
C GLY A 415 -18.72 -7.53 14.60
N ALA A 416 -17.93 -8.60 14.57
CA ALA A 416 -17.53 -9.34 15.78
C ALA A 416 -16.11 -8.91 16.15
N GLY A 417 -15.92 -8.37 17.34
CA GLY A 417 -14.61 -7.90 17.83
C GLY A 417 -14.62 -6.45 18.31
N GLY A 418 -13.51 -6.01 18.88
CA GLY A 418 -13.35 -4.64 19.36
C GLY A 418 -13.03 -3.70 18.21
N SER A 419 -13.68 -2.55 18.16
CA SER A 419 -13.36 -1.48 17.21
C SER A 419 -12.93 -0.22 17.93
N THR A 420 -11.86 0.42 17.41
CA THR A 420 -11.34 1.69 17.93
C THR A 420 -11.43 2.75 16.80
N SER A 421 -12.07 3.89 17.11
CA SER A 421 -12.15 5.01 16.14
C SER A 421 -11.70 6.29 16.80
N ALA A 422 -10.76 7.01 16.16
CA ALA A 422 -10.38 8.37 16.54
C ALA A 422 -10.95 9.36 15.51
N GLY A 423 -11.65 10.39 15.98
CA GLY A 423 -12.30 11.42 15.14
C GLY A 423 -13.83 11.31 15.08
N GLY A 424 -14.43 12.26 14.37
CA GLY A 424 -15.90 12.31 14.18
C GLY A 424 -16.38 11.30 13.15
N SER A 425 -17.43 10.56 13.43
CA SER A 425 -18.06 9.68 12.46
C SER A 425 -19.56 9.94 12.32
N THR A 426 -20.06 9.97 11.10
CA THR A 426 -21.48 10.11 10.78
C THR A 426 -21.98 8.80 10.18
N ARG A 427 -23.06 8.27 10.69
CA ARG A 427 -23.69 7.04 10.16
C ARG A 427 -25.17 7.24 9.92
N VAL A 428 -25.63 6.75 8.78
CA VAL A 428 -27.05 6.69 8.42
C VAL A 428 -27.42 5.22 8.23
N GLY A 429 -28.37 4.72 9.03
CA GLY A 429 -28.79 3.31 9.01
C GLY A 429 -28.48 2.57 10.31
N GLY A 430 -29.04 1.37 10.50
CA GLY A 430 -28.82 0.55 11.67
C GLY A 430 -27.46 -0.14 11.67
N SER A 431 -26.78 -0.19 12.81
CA SER A 431 -25.55 -0.95 12.97
C SER A 431 -25.59 -1.81 14.24
N THR A 432 -25.13 -3.05 14.11
CA THR A 432 -25.01 -3.99 15.24
C THR A 432 -23.53 -4.22 15.54
N VAL A 433 -23.11 -4.02 16.78
CA VAL A 433 -21.72 -4.28 17.23
C VAL A 433 -21.78 -5.30 18.37
N THR A 434 -21.06 -6.40 18.20
CA THR A 434 -20.85 -7.40 19.24
C THR A 434 -19.39 -7.35 19.69
N GLY A 435 -19.15 -6.97 20.95
CA GLY A 435 -17.80 -6.77 21.49
C GLY A 435 -17.60 -5.37 22.07
N GLY A 436 -16.42 -5.09 22.62
CA GLY A 436 -16.08 -3.78 23.19
C GLY A 436 -15.79 -2.74 22.11
N SER A 437 -16.30 -1.52 22.25
CA SER A 437 -15.93 -0.42 21.36
C SER A 437 -15.48 0.81 22.15
N THR A 438 -14.40 1.44 21.69
CA THR A 438 -13.87 2.68 22.27
C THR A 438 -13.95 3.79 21.23
N ARG A 439 -14.46 4.97 21.60
CA ARG A 439 -14.58 6.13 20.73
C ARG A 439 -13.96 7.37 21.36
N ILE A 440 -13.19 8.11 20.58
CA ILE A 440 -12.64 9.41 20.95
C ILE A 440 -13.09 10.41 19.89
N GLY A 441 -13.89 11.39 20.26
CA GLY A 441 -14.44 12.41 19.36
C GLY A 441 -15.96 12.39 19.26
N GLY A 442 -16.54 13.37 18.51
CA GLY A 442 -17.99 13.47 18.30
C GLY A 442 -18.51 12.43 17.31
N SER A 443 -19.65 11.83 17.57
CA SER A 443 -20.31 10.95 16.61
C SER A 443 -21.79 11.29 16.46
N THR A 444 -22.30 11.26 15.22
CA THR A 444 -23.71 11.47 14.88
C THR A 444 -24.27 10.20 14.25
N SER A 445 -25.38 9.69 14.72
CA SER A 445 -26.08 8.57 14.09
C SER A 445 -27.56 8.87 13.91
N ALA A 446 -28.05 8.60 12.72
CA ALA A 446 -29.47 8.59 12.40
C ALA A 446 -29.88 7.14 12.10
N GLY A 447 -30.80 6.57 12.90
CA GLY A 447 -31.22 5.18 12.83
C GLY A 447 -30.97 4.43 14.14
N GLY A 448 -31.48 3.19 14.24
CA GLY A 448 -31.33 2.37 15.44
C GLY A 448 -29.93 1.72 15.49
N SER A 449 -29.30 1.71 16.66
CA SER A 449 -28.06 0.97 16.88
C SER A 449 -28.18 0.03 18.07
N THR A 450 -27.63 -1.20 17.90
CA THR A 450 -27.60 -2.21 18.96
C THR A 450 -26.15 -2.56 19.27
N SER A 451 -25.78 -2.51 20.57
CA SER A 451 -24.43 -2.91 21.02
C SER A 451 -24.55 -3.96 22.10
N ALA A 452 -23.86 -5.07 21.96
CA ALA A 452 -23.66 -6.06 23.01
C ALA A 452 -22.18 -6.08 23.41
N GLY A 453 -21.88 -5.72 24.67
CA GLY A 453 -20.50 -5.57 25.15
C GLY A 453 -20.28 -4.22 25.84
N GLY A 454 -19.08 -3.99 26.38
CA GLY A 454 -18.68 -2.72 26.98
C GLY A 454 -18.34 -1.66 25.95
N SER A 455 -18.83 -0.44 26.13
CA SER A 455 -18.42 0.69 25.27
C SER A 455 -17.93 1.86 26.11
N SER A 456 -16.82 2.49 25.67
CA SER A 456 -16.25 3.69 26.28
C SER A 456 -16.17 4.82 25.25
N GLY A 457 -16.62 6.04 25.62
CA GLY A 457 -16.58 7.19 24.71
C GLY A 457 -16.11 8.46 25.42
N ILE A 458 -15.24 9.22 24.75
CA ILE A 458 -14.83 10.57 25.17
C ILE A 458 -15.23 11.52 24.05
N GLY A 459 -16.13 12.48 24.33
CA GLY A 459 -16.60 13.45 23.35
C GLY A 459 -18.12 13.53 23.29
N GLY A 460 -18.66 14.48 22.52
CA GLY A 460 -20.10 14.65 22.31
C GLY A 460 -20.67 13.63 21.33
N SER A 461 -21.81 13.02 21.65
CA SER A 461 -22.53 12.17 20.69
C SER A 461 -23.97 12.58 20.53
N THR A 462 -24.49 12.58 19.29
CA THR A 462 -25.87 12.88 18.97
C THR A 462 -26.50 11.67 18.27
N SER A 463 -27.62 11.17 18.77
CA SER A 463 -28.34 10.07 18.10
C SER A 463 -29.82 10.42 17.94
N ALA A 464 -30.34 10.21 16.72
CA ALA A 464 -31.75 10.25 16.42
C ALA A 464 -32.19 8.82 16.04
N GLY A 465 -33.09 8.24 16.87
CA GLY A 465 -33.54 6.86 16.70
C GLY A 465 -33.36 6.03 17.97
N GLY A 466 -33.94 4.83 18.03
CA GLY A 466 -33.83 3.93 19.19
C GLY A 466 -32.46 3.27 19.28
N SER A 467 -31.83 3.23 20.44
CA SER A 467 -30.60 2.48 20.67
C SER A 467 -30.72 1.52 21.86
N THR A 468 -30.25 0.30 21.68
CA THR A 468 -30.20 -0.73 22.72
C THR A 468 -28.76 -1.06 23.05
N VAL A 469 -28.37 -0.97 24.32
CA VAL A 469 -27.04 -1.35 24.81
C VAL A 469 -27.19 -2.43 25.87
N THR A 470 -26.54 -3.58 25.63
CA THR A 470 -26.44 -4.66 26.62
C THR A 470 -24.97 -4.77 27.04
N GLY A 471 -24.68 -4.43 28.30
CA GLY A 471 -23.32 -4.39 28.85
C GLY A 471 -23.03 -3.07 29.58
N GLY A 472 -21.81 -2.94 30.14
CA GLY A 472 -21.38 -1.72 30.83
C GLY A 472 -20.94 -0.64 29.85
N SER A 473 -21.36 0.61 30.05
CA SER A 473 -20.86 1.74 29.26
C SER A 473 -20.35 2.87 30.14
N THR A 474 -19.19 3.44 29.78
CA THR A 474 -18.61 4.63 30.42
C THR A 474 -18.45 5.73 29.41
N GLY A 475 -18.90 6.95 29.71
CA GLY A 475 -18.77 8.09 28.81
C GLY A 475 -18.44 9.39 29.57
N ALA A 476 -17.50 10.17 29.02
CA ALA A 476 -17.22 11.54 29.45
C ALA A 476 -17.51 12.50 28.31
N GLY A 477 -18.43 13.43 28.49
CA GLY A 477 -18.84 14.43 27.48
C GLY A 477 -20.34 14.61 27.40
N GLY A 478 -20.80 15.64 26.66
CA GLY A 478 -22.24 15.91 26.48
C GLY A 478 -22.85 14.95 25.45
N SER A 479 -23.99 14.36 25.76
CA SER A 479 -24.75 13.56 24.80
C SER A 479 -26.19 14.04 24.68
N THR A 480 -26.70 14.19 23.45
CA THR A 480 -28.09 14.52 23.15
C THR A 480 -28.72 13.32 22.44
N ARG A 481 -29.87 12.87 22.93
CA ARG A 481 -30.63 11.76 22.36
C ARG A 481 -32.07 12.16 22.10
N THR A 482 -32.54 11.85 20.89
CA THR A 482 -33.94 11.98 20.51
C THR A 482 -34.44 10.62 20.09
N GLY A 483 -35.32 9.99 20.93
CA GLY A 483 -35.82 8.64 20.69
C GLY A 483 -35.68 7.75 21.94
N GLY A 484 -36.39 6.61 21.99
CA GLY A 484 -36.38 5.68 23.12
C GLY A 484 -35.05 4.90 23.19
N SER A 485 -34.46 4.78 24.39
CA SER A 485 -33.26 3.96 24.61
C SER A 485 -33.46 3.02 25.78
N THR A 486 -33.03 1.77 25.62
CA THR A 486 -33.04 0.74 26.66
C THR A 486 -31.59 0.34 26.96
N ALA A 487 -31.22 0.36 28.25
CA ALA A 487 -29.91 -0.11 28.69
C ALA A 487 -30.11 -1.21 29.75
N THR A 488 -29.45 -2.35 29.55
CA THR A 488 -29.41 -3.46 30.50
C THR A 488 -27.96 -3.67 30.92
N GLY A 489 -27.62 -3.37 32.16
CA GLY A 489 -26.25 -3.42 32.71
C GLY A 489 -25.87 -2.14 33.46
N GLY A 490 -24.78 -2.17 34.24
CA GLY A 490 -24.31 -1.03 35.00
C GLY A 490 -23.72 0.05 34.09
N SER A 491 -24.24 1.27 34.16
CA SER A 491 -23.67 2.42 33.45
C SER A 491 -23.30 3.54 34.44
N THR A 492 -22.10 4.07 34.31
CA THR A 492 -21.66 5.29 34.99
C THR A 492 -21.54 6.42 33.98
N VAL A 493 -22.30 7.48 34.19
CA VAL A 493 -22.23 8.70 33.38
C VAL A 493 -21.78 9.84 34.27
N SER A 494 -20.65 10.44 34.00
CA SER A 494 -20.23 11.69 34.62
C SER A 494 -20.83 12.84 33.82
N GLN A 495 -21.83 13.51 34.35
CA GLN A 495 -22.46 14.66 33.70
C GLN A 495 -21.89 15.97 34.23
N ASN A 496 -21.54 16.86 33.33
CA ASN A 496 -21.39 18.28 33.63
C ASN A 496 -22.71 18.97 33.21
N THR A 497 -23.43 19.52 34.16
CA THR A 497 -24.80 20.00 34.03
C THR A 497 -24.89 21.33 33.30
N GLY A 498 -25.66 21.36 32.23
CA GLY A 498 -26.08 22.58 31.56
C GLY A 498 -27.20 22.32 30.54
N GLY A 499 -28.47 22.40 31.00
CA GLY A 499 -29.66 22.52 30.16
C GLY A 499 -30.73 21.43 30.32
N PRO A 500 -32.03 21.78 30.26
CA PRO A 500 -33.12 20.91 30.66
C PRO A 500 -33.42 19.81 29.64
N GLY A 501 -33.38 18.58 30.12
CA GLY A 501 -33.76 17.40 29.34
C GLY A 501 -35.14 16.87 29.76
N ALA A 502 -36.00 16.56 28.79
CA ALA A 502 -37.27 15.92 28.97
C ALA A 502 -37.11 14.40 29.07
N GLY A 503 -37.54 13.88 30.16
CA GLY A 503 -37.87 12.55 30.69
C GLY A 503 -37.49 11.29 29.91
N GLY A 504 -36.60 10.51 30.48
CA GLY A 504 -36.43 9.09 30.18
C GLY A 504 -36.61 8.28 31.45
N VAL A 505 -37.42 7.23 31.40
CA VAL A 505 -37.71 6.33 32.53
C VAL A 505 -36.55 5.35 32.67
N VAL A 506 -35.91 5.35 33.84
CA VAL A 506 -34.90 4.34 34.22
C VAL A 506 -35.58 3.36 35.18
N SER A 507 -35.76 2.09 34.75
CA SER A 507 -36.14 1.03 35.66
C SER A 507 -34.89 0.39 36.24
N GLY A 508 -34.58 0.74 37.51
CA GLY A 508 -33.49 0.12 38.24
C GLY A 508 -33.92 -1.22 38.82
N GLY A 509 -33.22 -2.28 38.49
CA GLY A 509 -33.29 -3.55 39.20
C GLY A 509 -32.37 -3.51 40.42
N ALA A 510 -32.91 -3.74 41.59
CA ALA A 510 -32.18 -3.82 42.86
C ALA A 510 -31.26 -5.06 42.84
N ALA A 511 -29.97 -4.88 43.09
CA ALA A 511 -29.05 -5.97 43.38
C ALA A 511 -28.97 -6.19 44.90
N ALA A 512 -29.23 -7.44 45.30
CA ALA A 512 -29.05 -7.90 46.69
C ALA A 512 -27.55 -7.98 47.03
N GLY A 513 -27.20 -7.53 48.21
CA GLY A 513 -25.83 -7.45 48.69
C GLY A 513 -25.19 -8.80 48.99
N GLY A 514 -23.90 -8.89 48.75
CA GLY A 514 -23.01 -9.89 49.31
C GLY A 514 -21.94 -9.17 50.11
N GLU A 515 -21.82 -9.53 51.39
CA GLU A 515 -20.85 -9.01 52.33
C GLU A 515 -19.42 -9.34 51.92
N ALA A 516 -18.51 -8.39 52.02
CA ALA A 516 -17.08 -8.58 51.95
C ALA A 516 -16.48 -8.34 53.36
N ALA A 517 -15.87 -9.39 53.90
CA ALA A 517 -15.06 -9.32 55.09
C ALA A 517 -13.69 -8.70 54.78
N GLY A 518 -13.26 -7.85 55.69
CA GLY A 518 -12.06 -7.05 55.60
C GLY A 518 -10.75 -7.83 55.81
N GLY A 519 -9.67 -7.23 55.43
CA GLY A 519 -8.33 -7.68 55.70
C GLY A 519 -7.33 -6.53 55.60
N GLN A 520 -6.79 -6.27 56.72
CA GLN A 520 -5.94 -5.24 57.26
C GLN A 520 -4.69 -4.86 56.43
N THR A 521 -4.36 -3.59 56.62
CA THR A 521 -3.07 -2.91 56.41
C THR A 521 -1.95 -3.49 57.27
N SER A 522 -0.74 -3.53 56.74
CA SER A 522 0.50 -3.39 57.51
C SER A 522 1.57 -2.61 56.75
N THR A 523 1.94 -1.54 57.37
CA THR A 523 3.11 -0.71 57.16
C THR A 523 4.36 -1.46 57.62
N GLY A 524 5.50 -1.26 56.94
CA GLY A 524 6.80 -1.71 57.40
C GLY A 524 7.94 -1.01 56.65
N GLU A 525 8.57 -0.10 57.39
CA GLU A 525 9.74 0.67 57.00
C GLU A 525 11.03 -0.15 57.00
N GLY A 526 12.00 0.30 56.22
CA GLY A 526 13.38 0.52 56.68
C GLY A 526 14.44 -0.52 56.35
N GLY A 527 15.56 -0.04 55.83
CA GLY A 527 16.83 -0.71 56.02
C GLY A 527 17.81 -0.65 54.83
N THR A 528 18.47 0.43 54.71
CA THR A 528 19.92 0.76 54.52
C THR A 528 20.88 -0.35 54.05
N ALA A 529 21.61 0.03 53.01
CA ALA A 529 23.10 0.04 52.79
C ALA A 529 23.91 -1.26 52.86
N GLY A 530 24.73 -1.43 51.86
CA GLY A 530 25.89 -2.32 51.90
C GLY A 530 26.72 -2.23 50.60
N ALA A 531 27.84 -1.48 50.72
CA ALA A 531 28.87 -1.31 49.70
C ALA A 531 29.85 -2.51 49.72
N GLY A 532 30.52 -2.75 48.59
CA GLY A 532 31.68 -3.63 48.48
C GLY A 532 32.07 -3.81 47.01
N VAL A 533 32.92 -3.04 46.51
CA VAL A 533 34.39 -3.03 46.33
C VAL A 533 34.92 -4.33 45.66
N GLY A 534 35.42 -4.15 44.43
CA GLY A 534 36.76 -4.50 44.02
C GLY A 534 36.96 -5.75 43.16
N GLY A 535 37.59 -5.56 42.03
CA GLY A 535 38.24 -6.62 41.32
C GLY A 535 38.59 -6.33 39.87
N SER A 536 39.71 -5.64 39.69
CA SER A 536 40.38 -5.47 38.39
C SER A 536 41.10 -6.75 37.98
N ALA A 537 41.08 -7.07 36.69
CA ALA A 537 42.20 -7.79 36.08
C ALA A 537 42.29 -7.42 34.60
N GLU A 538 43.47 -6.95 34.28
CA GLU A 538 43.99 -6.69 32.92
C GLU A 538 44.16 -8.03 32.18
N ALA A 539 44.07 -8.02 30.85
CA ALA A 539 45.22 -7.94 30.00
C ALA A 539 45.10 -8.47 28.59
N THR A 540 45.84 -7.84 27.74
CA THR A 540 46.57 -8.33 26.54
C THR A 540 45.70 -8.80 25.38
N GLY A 541 45.54 -8.08 24.28
CA GLY A 541 46.60 -7.76 23.33
C GLY A 541 46.54 -8.77 22.18
N GLY A 542 45.86 -8.43 21.08
CA GLY A 542 45.91 -9.18 19.82
C GLY A 542 45.31 -8.34 18.71
N THR A 543 46.20 -7.78 17.91
CA THR A 543 45.87 -7.02 16.70
C THR A 543 45.15 -7.91 15.67
N PRO A 544 44.07 -7.44 15.05
CA PRO A 544 43.52 -8.11 13.88
C PRO A 544 44.14 -7.52 12.60
N VAL A 545 44.62 -8.43 11.79
CA VAL A 545 44.99 -8.21 10.40
C VAL A 545 43.74 -7.87 9.60
N GLY A 546 43.80 -6.79 8.84
CA GLY A 546 42.72 -6.34 7.99
C GLY A 546 42.43 -7.32 6.86
N GLY A 547 41.15 -7.61 6.69
CA GLY A 547 40.57 -8.20 5.51
C GLY A 547 39.36 -7.35 5.16
N SER A 548 39.42 -6.64 4.03
CA SER A 548 38.29 -5.96 3.44
C SER A 548 37.18 -6.95 3.16
N PRO A 549 35.92 -6.67 3.51
CA PRO A 549 34.81 -7.49 3.03
C PRO A 549 34.59 -7.16 1.56
N ASN A 550 34.62 -8.19 0.72
CA ASN A 550 34.12 -8.14 -0.63
C ASN A 550 32.67 -7.67 -0.62
N GLU A 551 32.44 -6.47 -1.12
CA GLU A 551 31.13 -6.02 -1.55
C GLU A 551 30.82 -6.79 -2.84
N ASP A 552 29.89 -7.75 -2.75
CA ASP A 552 29.10 -8.32 -3.84
C ASP A 552 28.69 -9.77 -3.55
N ALA A 553 27.87 -9.95 -2.51
CA ALA A 553 27.01 -11.12 -2.40
C ALA A 553 25.54 -10.64 -2.25
N GLY A 554 25.13 -9.76 -3.16
CA GLY A 554 23.73 -9.42 -3.38
C GLY A 554 23.21 -10.25 -4.53
N CYS A 555 22.02 -10.80 -4.40
CA CYS A 555 21.30 -11.53 -5.44
C CYS A 555 21.45 -10.88 -6.81
N SER A 556 22.37 -11.35 -7.59
CA SER A 556 22.50 -11.03 -9.00
C SER A 556 21.56 -11.96 -9.74
N CYS A 557 20.32 -11.55 -9.94
CA CYS A 557 19.40 -12.20 -10.85
C CYS A 557 19.95 -12.07 -12.27
N ARG A 558 20.81 -12.99 -12.68
CA ARG A 558 21.13 -13.18 -14.09
C ARG A 558 19.89 -13.78 -14.76
N ILE A 559 19.25 -13.01 -15.57
CA ILE A 559 18.29 -13.50 -16.57
C ILE A 559 19.10 -14.34 -17.56
N GLY A 560 19.11 -15.65 -17.35
CA GLY A 560 19.65 -16.63 -18.29
C GLY A 560 18.62 -16.89 -19.38
N GLY A 561 18.86 -16.37 -20.58
CA GLY A 561 17.99 -16.67 -21.72
C GLY A 561 18.32 -15.83 -22.94
N ALA A 562 19.58 -15.84 -23.40
CA ALA A 562 19.89 -15.48 -24.77
C ALA A 562 20.54 -16.68 -25.45
N ALA A 563 19.78 -17.32 -26.32
CA ALA A 563 20.29 -18.31 -27.23
C ALA A 563 21.40 -17.68 -28.10
N ASN A 564 22.55 -18.34 -28.13
CA ASN A 564 23.66 -18.08 -29.06
C ASN A 564 23.13 -18.04 -30.49
N MET A 565 23.14 -16.88 -31.12
CA MET A 565 23.27 -16.75 -32.58
C MET A 565 24.64 -16.19 -32.90
N GLY A 566 25.41 -17.05 -33.57
CA GLY A 566 26.77 -16.76 -34.01
C GLY A 566 26.85 -15.53 -34.93
N LEU A 567 27.91 -14.77 -34.73
CA LEU A 567 28.35 -13.71 -35.61
C LEU A 567 28.66 -14.28 -37.02
N MET A 568 28.05 -13.69 -38.04
CA MET A 568 28.57 -13.68 -39.41
C MET A 568 28.85 -12.24 -39.83
N PRO A 569 29.93 -12.02 -40.59
CA PRO A 569 30.41 -10.68 -40.96
C PRO A 569 29.63 -10.04 -42.14
N PRO A 570 29.76 -8.72 -42.35
CA PRO A 570 28.97 -7.98 -43.33
C PRO A 570 29.55 -8.08 -44.74
N GLY A 571 28.70 -8.32 -45.72
CA GLY A 571 29.11 -8.26 -47.12
C GLY A 571 27.97 -8.42 -48.12
N LEU A 572 27.77 -7.34 -48.88
CA LEU A 572 27.18 -7.22 -50.20
C LEU A 572 25.67 -7.29 -50.44
N THR A 573 25.15 -6.11 -50.73
CA THR A 573 24.21 -5.66 -51.78
C THR A 573 23.75 -6.67 -52.86
N LEU A 574 22.48 -6.74 -53.24
CA LEU A 574 21.85 -6.27 -54.47
C LEU A 574 20.45 -6.88 -54.72
N VAL A 575 19.47 -6.01 -54.94
CA VAL A 575 18.41 -5.96 -55.96
C VAL A 575 17.77 -7.25 -56.51
N GLY A 576 16.43 -7.26 -56.49
CA GLY A 576 15.59 -8.11 -57.36
C GLY A 576 14.16 -8.24 -56.85
N LEU A 577 13.35 -7.34 -57.19
CA LEU A 577 12.25 -7.30 -58.16
C LEU A 577 11.20 -8.42 -58.10
N LEU A 578 9.98 -8.00 -57.79
CA LEU A 578 8.67 -8.31 -58.41
C LEU A 578 8.30 -9.76 -58.75
N GLY A 579 7.16 -10.17 -58.22
CA GLY A 579 6.45 -11.36 -58.72
C GLY A 579 5.09 -11.56 -58.05
N LEU A 580 4.09 -10.85 -58.55
CA LEU A 580 2.66 -11.17 -58.44
C LEU A 580 2.41 -12.64 -58.79
N LEU A 581 1.50 -13.33 -58.10
CA LEU A 581 0.41 -14.05 -58.76
C LEU A 581 -0.63 -14.62 -57.77
N ILE A 582 -1.83 -14.27 -58.03
CA ILE A 582 -3.16 -14.72 -57.61
C ILE A 582 -3.43 -16.16 -58.03
N ARG A 583 -4.09 -16.98 -57.17
CA ARG A 583 -5.16 -17.96 -57.52
C ARG A 583 -5.68 -18.60 -56.24
N ARG A 584 -6.83 -18.31 -55.88
CA ARG A 584 -8.25 -18.77 -56.06
C ARG A 584 -8.50 -20.30 -56.08
N ARG A 585 -9.48 -20.65 -55.22
CA ARG A 585 -10.52 -21.74 -55.30
C ARG A 585 -10.16 -23.10 -54.74
N ARG A 586 -10.94 -23.56 -53.84
CA ARG A 586 -12.29 -24.14 -53.65
C ARG A 586 -12.25 -25.59 -53.12
N SER A 587 -13.00 -25.75 -52.07
CA SER A 587 -13.98 -26.85 -51.78
C SER A 587 -13.46 -28.29 -51.61
N ARG A 588 -13.63 -28.83 -50.43
CA ARG A 588 -14.76 -29.65 -49.97
C ARG A 588 -14.74 -29.72 -48.46
#